data_cf78725fdb0bb6e3e86f668da8f27ef1
#
_entry.id   cf78725fdb0bb6e3e86f668da8f27ef1
#
_cell.length_a   1.000
_cell.length_b   1.000
_cell.length_c   1.000
_cell.angle_alpha   90.00
_cell.angle_beta   90.00
_cell.angle_gamma   90.00
#
_symmetry.space_group_name_H-M   'P 1'
#
loop_
_entity.id
_entity.type
_entity.pdbx_description
1 polymer ?
#
loop_
_entity_poly.entity_id
_entity_poly.type
_entity_poly.pdbx_seq_one_letter_code
_entity_poly.pdbx_strand_id
1 'polypeptide(L)'
;MSDSSSNRQLHLTAFMRPVSLHTGAWRYPGSYPDANFNFKHLTYFIQKLEAAKFDAFFMADHLAVLNMPVEALKRSHTVTSFEPFTLLSALSAVTERIGLAATASTTYDAPYHVARRFASLDHLSNGRAAWNIVTTGNPESSHNFGFDEHMAHSDRYKRAREFYDVVTGLWDSFADDAFSRNIETGEYFDPAKLHVLNHSGDDLKVRGPLNIARPPQGWPVIVQAGQSEPGRQLAAETAEVVFCNPKDIEGAKALYADIKGRVEKAGRKRDQLKILPAAMIIVGESKEDAQEKRLRLDSLVHYDSAIASLSIVLGTDASGFDPDGPLPEDLPETNASKTTREIAEQTARSEGLTVRQLAQRYGGFSGLAFLGSPSDIADEMETWLREEASDGFTCVFPFLPQGLEEVTDKLIPELQRRDLFRKDYEGSTLREYFGLERPKNQFFKQ
;
A
#
# COMPACT_ATOMS: atom_id res chain seq x y z
N MET A 1 -1.59 -33.70 11.66
CA MET A 1 -1.66 -32.33 11.12
C MET A 1 -0.41 -32.16 10.29
N SER A 2 -0.52 -32.24 8.96
CA SER A 2 0.61 -32.13 8.04
C SER A 2 1.13 -30.70 8.04
N ASP A 3 2.44 -30.61 8.07
CA ASP A 3 3.27 -29.41 8.15
C ASP A 3 3.04 -28.48 6.92
N SER A 4 1.92 -27.74 6.93
CA SER A 4 1.60 -26.78 5.84
C SER A 4 2.40 -25.48 5.96
N SER A 5 3.19 -25.33 7.04
CA SER A 5 4.00 -24.14 7.29
C SER A 5 5.28 -24.09 6.43
N SER A 6 5.79 -25.24 6.01
CA SER A 6 7.08 -25.33 5.31
C SER A 6 7.05 -24.84 3.84
N ASN A 7 5.88 -24.68 3.23
CA ASN A 7 5.76 -24.36 1.80
C ASN A 7 5.13 -22.97 1.52
N ARG A 8 5.00 -22.09 2.54
CA ARG A 8 4.49 -20.73 2.33
C ARG A 8 5.55 -19.86 1.65
N GLN A 9 5.14 -19.13 0.62
CA GLN A 9 5.96 -18.12 -0.05
C GLN A 9 5.49 -16.71 0.31
N LEU A 10 6.39 -15.75 0.19
CA LEU A 10 6.12 -14.34 0.37
C LEU A 10 5.32 -13.78 -0.80
N HIS A 11 4.40 -12.87 -0.51
CA HIS A 11 3.84 -11.95 -1.48
C HIS A 11 4.57 -10.61 -1.41
N LEU A 12 4.97 -10.06 -2.54
CA LEU A 12 5.70 -8.80 -2.59
C LEU A 12 4.99 -7.79 -3.47
N THR A 13 4.57 -6.68 -2.88
CA THR A 13 4.07 -5.51 -3.61
C THR A 13 5.06 -4.36 -3.51
N ALA A 14 5.06 -3.47 -4.48
CA ALA A 14 5.91 -2.29 -4.49
C ALA A 14 5.08 -1.04 -4.20
N PHE A 15 5.31 -0.39 -3.06
CA PHE A 15 4.68 0.88 -2.76
C PHE A 15 5.44 2.00 -3.47
N MET A 16 4.78 2.59 -4.45
CA MET A 16 5.39 3.64 -5.24
C MET A 16 4.76 5.00 -4.90
N ARG A 17 5.51 5.75 -4.15
CA ARG A 17 5.58 7.21 -4.29
C ARG A 17 6.77 7.48 -5.19
N PRO A 18 6.59 8.17 -6.31
CA PRO A 18 7.55 8.11 -7.43
C PRO A 18 9.01 8.40 -7.12
N VAL A 19 9.34 8.96 -5.96
CA VAL A 19 10.73 9.18 -5.54
C VAL A 19 11.10 8.44 -4.24
N SER A 20 10.17 7.78 -3.58
CA SER A 20 10.28 7.08 -2.29
C SER A 20 9.38 7.69 -1.21
N LEU A 21 9.20 6.98 -0.10
CA LEU A 21 8.59 7.54 1.12
C LEU A 21 9.56 8.38 1.94
N HIS A 22 10.86 8.21 1.75
CA HIS A 22 11.87 8.95 2.49
C HIS A 22 12.02 10.37 1.96
N THR A 23 11.83 11.37 2.79
CA THR A 23 11.80 12.78 2.37
C THR A 23 13.11 13.29 1.77
N GLY A 24 14.25 12.69 2.12
CA GLY A 24 15.56 12.99 1.56
C GLY A 24 15.91 12.25 0.26
N ALA A 25 15.09 11.27 -0.15
CA ALA A 25 15.42 10.35 -1.24
C ALA A 25 15.72 11.02 -2.58
N TRP A 26 14.97 12.06 -2.94
CA TRP A 26 15.14 12.79 -4.21
C TRP A 26 16.51 13.51 -4.32
N ARG A 27 17.20 13.69 -3.20
CA ARG A 27 18.52 14.29 -3.10
C ARG A 27 19.65 13.26 -3.06
N TYR A 28 19.33 11.96 -2.96
CA TYR A 28 20.34 10.92 -2.92
C TYR A 28 21.13 10.89 -4.24
N PRO A 29 22.46 10.79 -4.22
CA PRO A 29 23.28 10.79 -5.44
C PRO A 29 22.82 9.68 -6.40
N GLY A 30 22.57 10.05 -7.65
CA GLY A 30 22.05 9.13 -8.67
C GLY A 30 20.53 8.97 -8.70
N SER A 31 19.79 9.57 -7.76
CA SER A 31 18.32 9.56 -7.79
C SER A 31 17.77 10.38 -8.96
N TYR A 32 16.57 10.01 -9.39
CA TYR A 32 15.78 10.73 -10.40
C TYR A 32 14.83 11.72 -9.70
N PRO A 33 15.19 13.00 -9.53
CA PRO A 33 14.40 13.95 -8.76
C PRO A 33 13.06 14.31 -9.42
N ASP A 34 12.93 14.08 -10.74
CA ASP A 34 11.73 14.33 -11.55
C ASP A 34 10.84 13.08 -11.73
N ALA A 35 11.14 11.98 -11.04
CA ALA A 35 10.40 10.72 -11.16
C ALA A 35 8.89 10.87 -10.92
N ASN A 36 8.45 11.90 -10.17
CA ASN A 36 7.03 12.21 -9.97
C ASN A 36 6.25 12.41 -11.27
N PHE A 37 6.88 12.93 -12.31
CA PHE A 37 6.24 13.27 -13.58
C PHE A 37 6.97 12.69 -14.80
N ASN A 38 8.02 11.91 -14.60
CA ASN A 38 8.76 11.31 -15.70
C ASN A 38 8.23 9.92 -16.01
N PHE A 39 7.30 9.82 -16.95
CA PHE A 39 6.67 8.56 -17.33
C PHE A 39 7.69 7.50 -17.81
N LYS A 40 8.80 7.92 -18.43
CA LYS A 40 9.87 6.99 -18.85
C LYS A 40 10.52 6.29 -17.64
N HIS A 41 10.76 7.03 -16.55
CA HIS A 41 11.29 6.44 -15.33
C HIS A 41 10.27 5.50 -14.67
N LEU A 42 9.00 5.90 -14.62
CA LEU A 42 7.94 5.05 -14.06
C LEU A 42 7.73 3.77 -14.87
N THR A 43 7.83 3.84 -16.20
CA THR A 43 7.83 2.66 -17.07
C THR A 43 9.00 1.73 -16.75
N TYR A 44 10.21 2.27 -16.61
CA TYR A 44 11.39 1.49 -16.23
C TYR A 44 11.18 0.80 -14.88
N PHE A 45 10.69 1.50 -13.86
CA PHE A 45 10.48 0.93 -12.53
C PHE A 45 9.48 -0.22 -12.55
N ILE A 46 8.32 -0.04 -13.19
CA ILE A 46 7.31 -1.10 -13.20
C ILE A 46 7.75 -2.32 -14.00
N GLN A 47 8.45 -2.12 -15.13
CA GLN A 47 8.99 -3.22 -15.92
C GLN A 47 10.08 -3.99 -15.17
N LYS A 48 10.92 -3.29 -14.41
CA LYS A 48 11.94 -3.92 -13.56
C LYS A 48 11.30 -4.77 -12.45
N LEU A 49 10.23 -4.26 -11.81
CA LEU A 49 9.45 -4.99 -10.81
C LEU A 49 8.73 -6.20 -11.41
N GLU A 50 8.16 -6.06 -12.60
CA GLU A 50 7.53 -7.17 -13.31
C GLU A 50 8.54 -8.28 -13.65
N ALA A 51 9.72 -7.91 -14.15
CA ALA A 51 10.80 -8.86 -14.42
C ALA A 51 11.22 -9.61 -13.15
N ALA A 52 11.21 -8.92 -12.00
CA ALA A 52 11.50 -9.49 -10.68
C ALA A 52 10.32 -10.25 -10.05
N LYS A 53 9.17 -10.35 -10.73
CA LYS A 53 7.98 -11.13 -10.33
C LYS A 53 7.18 -10.58 -9.15
N PHE A 54 7.24 -9.28 -8.90
CA PHE A 54 6.40 -8.64 -7.90
C PHE A 54 4.92 -8.85 -8.16
N ASP A 55 4.11 -9.01 -7.09
CA ASP A 55 2.66 -9.20 -7.21
C ASP A 55 1.98 -7.96 -7.78
N ALA A 56 2.29 -6.77 -7.26
CA ALA A 56 1.65 -5.53 -7.68
C ALA A 56 2.52 -4.28 -7.50
N PHE A 57 2.25 -3.31 -8.36
CA PHE A 57 2.67 -1.92 -8.24
C PHE A 57 1.51 -1.15 -7.57
N PHE A 58 1.77 -0.62 -6.38
CA PHE A 58 0.75 0.02 -5.53
C PHE A 58 0.98 1.52 -5.45
N MET A 59 -0.04 2.31 -5.86
CA MET A 59 -0.03 3.76 -5.76
C MET A 59 -1.04 4.26 -4.72
N ALA A 60 -0.52 4.92 -3.68
CA ALA A 60 -1.34 5.75 -2.81
C ALA A 60 -1.77 7.04 -3.52
N ASP A 61 -2.82 7.66 -3.01
CA ASP A 61 -3.31 8.94 -3.50
C ASP A 61 -3.52 9.94 -2.36
N HIS A 62 -3.41 11.22 -2.69
CA HIS A 62 -3.71 12.34 -1.83
C HIS A 62 -4.60 13.35 -2.57
N LEU A 63 -5.81 13.52 -2.08
CA LEU A 63 -6.82 14.41 -2.68
C LEU A 63 -6.62 15.90 -2.29
N ALA A 64 -5.54 16.20 -1.57
CA ALA A 64 -5.08 17.55 -1.23
C ALA A 64 -3.58 17.53 -1.00
N VAL A 65 -2.92 18.67 -1.13
CA VAL A 65 -1.55 18.86 -0.66
C VAL A 65 -1.51 18.52 0.84
N LEU A 66 -0.43 17.88 1.28
CA LEU A 66 -0.28 17.52 2.68
C LEU A 66 -0.37 18.76 3.57
N ASN A 67 -1.13 18.67 4.67
CA ASN A 67 -1.25 19.76 5.64
C ASN A 67 0.06 19.89 6.44
N MET A 68 1.01 20.59 5.85
CA MET A 68 2.33 20.88 6.40
C MET A 68 2.70 22.35 6.15
N PRO A 69 3.54 22.96 6.99
CA PRO A 69 4.05 24.30 6.71
C PRO A 69 4.72 24.37 5.33
N VAL A 70 4.52 25.48 4.62
CA VAL A 70 5.10 25.68 3.25
C VAL A 70 6.62 25.51 3.26
N GLU A 71 7.31 25.89 4.34
CA GLU A 71 8.75 25.70 4.51
C GLU A 71 9.19 24.22 4.52
N ALA A 72 8.32 23.32 4.99
CA ALA A 72 8.54 21.88 4.90
C ALA A 72 8.15 21.34 3.51
N LEU A 73 7.00 21.78 2.98
CA LEU A 73 6.51 21.36 1.66
C LEU A 73 7.50 21.68 0.54
N LYS A 74 8.14 22.85 0.56
CA LYS A 74 9.13 23.24 -0.47
C LYS A 74 10.36 22.31 -0.56
N ARG A 75 10.54 21.44 0.41
CA ARG A 75 11.62 20.45 0.46
C ARG A 75 11.13 19.01 0.25
N SER A 76 9.83 18.82 0.08
CA SER A 76 9.19 17.52 -0.03
C SER A 76 8.77 17.24 -1.47
N HIS A 77 9.27 16.17 -2.04
CA HIS A 77 8.82 15.66 -3.35
C HIS A 77 7.38 15.12 -3.29
N THR A 78 6.83 14.90 -2.08
CA THR A 78 5.47 14.36 -1.91
C THR A 78 4.37 15.39 -2.10
N VAL A 79 4.73 16.64 -2.41
CA VAL A 79 3.78 17.73 -2.67
C VAL A 79 2.94 17.48 -3.92
N THR A 80 3.45 16.68 -4.86
CA THR A 80 2.80 16.39 -6.14
C THR A 80 2.97 14.93 -6.55
N SER A 81 1.98 14.38 -7.28
CA SER A 81 2.03 13.06 -7.88
C SER A 81 1.05 12.98 -9.06
N PHE A 82 1.22 11.99 -9.94
CA PHE A 82 0.15 11.60 -10.86
C PHE A 82 -1.07 11.06 -10.10
N GLU A 83 -2.25 11.23 -10.68
CA GLU A 83 -3.47 10.56 -10.27
C GLU A 83 -3.37 9.06 -10.62
N PRO A 84 -3.72 8.14 -9.69
CA PRO A 84 -3.45 6.71 -9.86
C PRO A 84 -4.08 6.06 -11.08
N PHE A 85 -5.36 6.34 -11.39
CA PHE A 85 -6.03 5.68 -12.53
C PHE A 85 -5.41 6.06 -13.86
N THR A 86 -5.10 7.34 -14.04
CA THR A 86 -4.48 7.84 -15.28
C THR A 86 -3.11 7.20 -15.49
N LEU A 87 -2.28 7.19 -14.43
CA LEU A 87 -0.95 6.60 -14.52
C LEU A 87 -1.00 5.09 -14.72
N LEU A 88 -1.78 4.37 -13.91
CA LEU A 88 -1.84 2.90 -13.97
C LEU A 88 -2.48 2.40 -15.28
N SER A 89 -3.41 3.16 -15.86
CA SER A 89 -3.94 2.86 -17.21
C SER A 89 -2.85 2.96 -18.27
N ALA A 90 -1.99 3.98 -18.20
CA ALA A 90 -0.85 4.09 -19.10
C ALA A 90 0.19 2.99 -18.87
N LEU A 91 0.48 2.66 -17.61
CA LEU A 91 1.42 1.59 -17.26
C LEU A 91 0.89 0.19 -17.60
N SER A 92 -0.43 -0.01 -17.65
CA SER A 92 -1.03 -1.29 -18.08
C SER A 92 -0.66 -1.65 -19.53
N ALA A 93 -0.44 -0.65 -20.37
CA ALA A 93 -0.08 -0.84 -21.78
C ALA A 93 1.40 -1.22 -22.02
N VAL A 94 2.25 -1.08 -21.00
CA VAL A 94 3.69 -1.38 -21.06
C VAL A 94 4.10 -2.54 -20.14
N THR A 95 3.11 -3.24 -19.57
CA THR A 95 3.28 -4.40 -18.68
C THR A 95 2.28 -5.50 -19.04
N GLU A 96 2.59 -6.75 -18.70
CA GLU A 96 1.76 -7.92 -19.03
C GLU A 96 1.29 -8.71 -17.82
N ARG A 97 2.01 -8.65 -16.70
CA ARG A 97 1.84 -9.56 -15.56
C ARG A 97 1.62 -8.85 -14.23
N ILE A 98 2.41 -7.84 -13.89
CA ILE A 98 2.36 -7.18 -12.59
C ILE A 98 1.00 -6.53 -12.32
N GLY A 99 0.47 -6.69 -11.11
CA GLY A 99 -0.77 -6.08 -10.65
C GLY A 99 -0.68 -4.56 -10.53
N LEU A 100 -1.81 -3.89 -10.66
CA LEU A 100 -1.96 -2.44 -10.70
C LEU A 100 -2.95 -2.00 -9.61
N ALA A 101 -2.42 -1.64 -8.44
CA ALA A 101 -3.24 -1.25 -7.30
C ALA A 101 -3.39 0.27 -7.22
N ALA A 102 -4.59 0.75 -7.52
CA ALA A 102 -4.97 2.16 -7.44
C ALA A 102 -5.68 2.47 -6.12
N THR A 103 -5.42 3.65 -5.56
CA THR A 103 -6.17 4.19 -4.43
C THR A 103 -7.38 4.99 -4.92
N ALA A 104 -8.55 4.76 -4.30
CA ALA A 104 -9.73 5.59 -4.50
C ALA A 104 -10.50 5.78 -3.19
N SER A 105 -10.97 7.01 -2.97
CA SER A 105 -11.65 7.43 -1.75
C SER A 105 -13.12 7.02 -1.73
N THR A 106 -13.57 6.42 -0.64
CA THR A 106 -15.00 6.19 -0.42
C THR A 106 -15.74 7.43 0.11
N THR A 107 -14.99 8.43 0.57
CA THR A 107 -15.56 9.67 1.12
C THR A 107 -15.87 10.68 0.02
N TYR A 108 -14.96 10.86 -0.94
CA TYR A 108 -15.04 11.96 -1.92
C TYR A 108 -15.28 11.51 -3.36
N ASP A 109 -15.06 10.23 -3.70
CA ASP A 109 -15.42 9.69 -5.01
C ASP A 109 -16.90 9.29 -5.09
N ALA A 110 -17.41 9.16 -6.33
CA ALA A 110 -18.71 8.59 -6.60
C ALA A 110 -18.60 7.09 -6.90
N PRO A 111 -19.37 6.21 -6.24
CA PRO A 111 -19.22 4.77 -6.38
C PRO A 111 -19.41 4.27 -7.81
N TYR A 112 -20.30 4.87 -8.60
CA TYR A 112 -20.47 4.53 -10.00
C TYR A 112 -19.22 4.81 -10.84
N HIS A 113 -18.52 5.93 -10.57
CA HIS A 113 -17.26 6.24 -11.23
C HIS A 113 -16.13 5.31 -10.80
N VAL A 114 -16.04 4.99 -9.51
CA VAL A 114 -15.06 4.03 -9.00
C VAL A 114 -15.26 2.67 -9.65
N ALA A 115 -16.51 2.16 -9.67
CA ALA A 115 -16.82 0.90 -10.33
C ALA A 115 -16.41 0.87 -11.81
N ARG A 116 -16.72 1.94 -12.57
CA ARG A 116 -16.35 2.07 -13.99
C ARG A 116 -14.84 2.09 -14.22
N ARG A 117 -14.13 2.90 -13.43
CA ARG A 117 -12.68 3.07 -13.58
C ARG A 117 -11.93 1.77 -13.30
N PHE A 118 -12.28 1.09 -12.20
CA PHE A 118 -11.64 -0.18 -11.86
C PHE A 118 -12.00 -1.30 -12.84
N ALA A 119 -13.26 -1.40 -13.28
CA ALA A 119 -13.62 -2.36 -14.31
C ALA A 119 -12.88 -2.10 -15.62
N SER A 120 -12.75 -0.82 -16.02
CA SER A 120 -11.98 -0.44 -17.22
C SER A 120 -10.50 -0.80 -17.07
N LEU A 121 -9.88 -0.48 -15.93
CA LEU A 121 -8.48 -0.84 -15.68
C LEU A 121 -8.29 -2.37 -15.66
N ASP A 122 -9.25 -3.12 -15.11
CA ASP A 122 -9.18 -4.58 -15.07
C ASP A 122 -9.26 -5.18 -16.48
N HIS A 123 -10.13 -4.65 -17.34
CA HIS A 123 -10.18 -5.06 -18.76
C HIS A 123 -8.92 -4.67 -19.52
N LEU A 124 -8.43 -3.42 -19.37
CA LEU A 124 -7.21 -2.95 -20.04
C LEU A 124 -5.98 -3.75 -19.65
N SER A 125 -5.92 -4.20 -18.41
CA SER A 125 -4.81 -4.97 -17.86
C SER A 125 -4.99 -6.49 -17.91
N ASN A 126 -6.08 -6.99 -18.50
CA ASN A 126 -6.42 -8.43 -18.52
C ASN A 126 -6.46 -9.07 -17.11
N GLY A 127 -7.17 -8.42 -16.17
CA GLY A 127 -7.40 -8.98 -14.84
C GLY A 127 -6.29 -8.70 -13.84
N ARG A 128 -5.68 -7.50 -13.88
CA ARG A 128 -4.58 -7.14 -12.96
C ARG A 128 -4.88 -5.94 -12.06
N ALA A 129 -6.10 -5.40 -12.08
CA ALA A 129 -6.47 -4.27 -11.24
C ALA A 129 -6.69 -4.66 -9.77
N ALA A 130 -6.34 -3.74 -8.87
CA ALA A 130 -6.71 -3.80 -7.46
C ALA A 130 -7.16 -2.42 -6.96
N TRP A 131 -8.15 -2.41 -6.07
CA TRP A 131 -8.70 -1.22 -5.45
C TRP A 131 -8.23 -1.10 -3.99
N ASN A 132 -7.37 -0.12 -3.71
CA ASN A 132 -7.08 0.27 -2.34
C ASN A 132 -8.18 1.21 -1.84
N ILE A 133 -9.03 0.67 -0.97
CA ILE A 133 -10.14 1.39 -0.34
C ILE A 133 -9.59 2.31 0.75
N VAL A 134 -9.81 3.60 0.63
CA VAL A 134 -9.45 4.57 1.67
C VAL A 134 -10.62 5.45 2.05
N THR A 135 -10.68 5.81 3.34
CA THR A 135 -11.67 6.74 3.88
C THR A 135 -11.15 8.17 3.95
N THR A 136 -10.01 8.44 3.31
CA THR A 136 -9.31 9.73 3.29
C THR A 136 -9.09 10.34 4.68
N GLY A 137 -7.83 10.38 5.10
CA GLY A 137 -7.48 10.89 6.45
C GLY A 137 -7.12 12.37 6.50
N ASN A 138 -6.85 13.01 5.34
CA ASN A 138 -6.46 14.42 5.29
C ASN A 138 -7.71 15.32 5.28
N PRO A 139 -7.94 16.15 6.33
CA PRO A 139 -9.10 17.04 6.42
C PRO A 139 -9.18 18.06 5.29
N GLU A 140 -8.04 18.56 4.79
CA GLU A 140 -7.98 19.55 3.72
C GLU A 140 -8.61 19.06 2.41
N SER A 141 -8.74 17.74 2.27
CA SER A 141 -9.42 17.15 1.10
C SER A 141 -10.88 17.59 0.99
N SER A 142 -11.60 17.83 2.11
CA SER A 142 -13.01 18.22 2.10
C SER A 142 -13.25 19.48 1.26
N HIS A 143 -12.38 20.47 1.39
CA HIS A 143 -12.51 21.77 0.72
C HIS A 143 -12.39 21.65 -0.82
N ASN A 144 -11.65 20.66 -1.32
CA ASN A 144 -11.50 20.41 -2.76
C ASN A 144 -12.75 19.77 -3.39
N PHE A 145 -13.66 19.24 -2.55
CA PHE A 145 -14.89 18.57 -3.00
C PHE A 145 -16.17 19.30 -2.58
N GLY A 146 -16.06 20.57 -2.16
CA GLY A 146 -17.20 21.43 -1.85
C GLY A 146 -17.82 21.20 -0.48
N PHE A 147 -17.10 20.61 0.46
CA PHE A 147 -17.54 20.44 1.86
C PHE A 147 -16.77 21.40 2.76
N ASP A 148 -17.50 22.03 3.68
CA ASP A 148 -16.91 22.94 4.68
C ASP A 148 -16.13 22.19 5.76
N GLU A 149 -16.54 20.96 6.06
CA GLU A 149 -15.95 20.13 7.10
C GLU A 149 -15.65 18.72 6.60
N HIS A 150 -14.63 18.12 7.20
CA HIS A 150 -14.28 16.72 6.96
C HIS A 150 -15.25 15.80 7.70
N MET A 151 -15.79 14.79 6.99
CA MET A 151 -16.71 13.81 7.57
C MET A 151 -16.11 13.13 8.81
N ALA A 152 -16.91 12.93 9.87
CA ALA A 152 -16.47 12.26 11.09
C ALA A 152 -15.91 10.85 10.81
N HIS A 153 -14.92 10.42 11.60
CA HIS A 153 -14.20 9.15 11.39
C HIS A 153 -15.15 7.93 11.35
N SER A 154 -16.11 7.83 12.27
CA SER A 154 -17.08 6.74 12.31
C SER A 154 -17.96 6.69 11.06
N ASP A 155 -18.42 7.86 10.60
CA ASP A 155 -19.34 7.98 9.47
C ASP A 155 -18.63 7.63 8.16
N ARG A 156 -17.33 7.98 8.04
CA ARG A 156 -16.51 7.56 6.89
C ARG A 156 -16.43 6.05 6.75
N TYR A 157 -16.30 5.30 7.85
CA TYR A 157 -16.24 3.83 7.79
C TYR A 157 -17.61 3.20 7.53
N LYS A 158 -18.70 3.77 8.07
CA LYS A 158 -20.06 3.36 7.74
C LYS A 158 -20.33 3.54 6.25
N ARG A 159 -20.05 4.73 5.72
CA ARG A 159 -20.15 5.02 4.29
C ARG A 159 -19.26 4.11 3.44
N ALA A 160 -18.02 3.83 3.87
CA ALA A 160 -17.11 2.97 3.13
C ALA A 160 -17.64 1.54 2.97
N ARG A 161 -18.35 1.02 3.96
CA ARG A 161 -19.00 -0.30 3.87
C ARG A 161 -20.11 -0.29 2.81
N GLU A 162 -21.00 0.69 2.86
CA GLU A 162 -22.08 0.82 1.86
C GLU A 162 -21.51 1.05 0.46
N PHE A 163 -20.47 1.88 0.36
CA PHE A 163 -19.76 2.16 -0.90
C PHE A 163 -19.18 0.88 -1.53
N TYR A 164 -18.57 0.03 -0.72
CA TYR A 164 -18.05 -1.27 -1.17
C TYR A 164 -19.17 -2.16 -1.72
N ASP A 165 -20.30 -2.26 -1.02
CA ASP A 165 -21.44 -3.06 -1.45
C ASP A 165 -22.02 -2.56 -2.78
N VAL A 166 -22.10 -1.24 -2.97
CA VAL A 166 -22.52 -0.63 -4.24
C VAL A 166 -21.54 -0.94 -5.37
N VAL A 167 -20.24 -0.77 -5.15
CA VAL A 167 -19.23 -0.99 -6.19
C VAL A 167 -19.17 -2.45 -6.62
N THR A 168 -19.18 -3.38 -5.68
CA THR A 168 -19.17 -4.83 -5.99
C THR A 168 -20.46 -5.28 -6.66
N GLY A 169 -21.60 -4.74 -6.23
CA GLY A 169 -22.87 -4.99 -6.89
C GLY A 169 -22.91 -4.48 -8.35
N LEU A 170 -22.31 -3.30 -8.60
CA LEU A 170 -22.18 -2.76 -9.95
C LEU A 170 -21.28 -3.61 -10.85
N TRP A 171 -20.18 -4.17 -10.34
CA TRP A 171 -19.33 -5.07 -11.11
C TRP A 171 -20.06 -6.35 -11.55
N ASP A 172 -21.04 -6.78 -10.79
CA ASP A 172 -21.86 -7.95 -11.09
C ASP A 172 -23.12 -7.63 -11.92
N SER A 173 -23.23 -6.43 -12.52
CA SER A 173 -24.38 -6.05 -13.34
C SER A 173 -24.65 -6.99 -14.52
N PHE A 174 -23.63 -7.65 -15.05
CA PHE A 174 -23.77 -8.62 -16.13
C PHE A 174 -23.29 -10.01 -15.69
N ALA A 175 -23.93 -11.07 -16.19
CA ALA A 175 -23.35 -12.39 -16.13
C ALA A 175 -22.10 -12.48 -17.02
N ASP A 176 -21.18 -13.42 -16.72
CA ASP A 176 -19.94 -13.58 -17.47
C ASP A 176 -20.16 -13.83 -18.96
N ASP A 177 -21.23 -14.53 -19.31
CA ASP A 177 -21.63 -14.91 -20.68
C ASP A 177 -22.77 -14.06 -21.24
N ALA A 178 -22.99 -12.85 -20.69
CA ALA A 178 -24.07 -11.97 -21.13
C ALA A 178 -23.92 -11.48 -22.58
N PHE A 179 -22.70 -11.30 -23.08
CA PHE A 179 -22.42 -10.69 -24.37
C PHE A 179 -22.21 -11.73 -25.48
N SER A 180 -23.33 -12.17 -26.09
CA SER A 180 -23.35 -13.16 -27.21
C SER A 180 -22.67 -12.62 -28.47
N ARG A 181 -22.81 -11.31 -28.76
CA ARG A 181 -22.31 -10.65 -29.98
C ARG A 181 -22.68 -11.42 -31.23
N ASN A 182 -23.93 -11.91 -31.31
CA ASN A 182 -24.42 -12.70 -32.41
C ASN A 182 -24.62 -11.80 -33.65
N ILE A 183 -23.72 -11.92 -34.63
CA ILE A 183 -23.71 -11.12 -35.85
C ILE A 183 -24.92 -11.45 -36.74
N GLU A 184 -25.38 -12.70 -36.74
CA GLU A 184 -26.46 -13.15 -37.62
C GLU A 184 -27.83 -12.63 -37.16
N THR A 185 -28.10 -12.68 -35.86
CA THR A 185 -29.37 -12.19 -35.27
C THR A 185 -29.36 -10.71 -34.95
N GLY A 186 -28.15 -10.08 -34.85
CA GLY A 186 -27.97 -8.73 -34.39
C GLY A 186 -28.07 -8.54 -32.87
N GLU A 187 -28.17 -9.62 -32.11
CA GLU A 187 -28.19 -9.59 -30.65
C GLU A 187 -26.81 -9.42 -30.10
N TYR A 188 -26.55 -8.28 -29.44
CA TYR A 188 -25.24 -7.97 -28.85
C TYR A 188 -25.08 -8.59 -27.47
N PHE A 189 -26.13 -8.59 -26.64
CA PHE A 189 -26.13 -9.20 -25.32
C PHE A 189 -27.53 -9.79 -25.00
N ASP A 190 -27.58 -10.72 -24.04
CA ASP A 190 -28.80 -11.31 -23.52
C ASP A 190 -29.38 -10.42 -22.39
N PRO A 191 -30.56 -9.79 -22.57
CA PRO A 191 -31.18 -8.95 -21.54
C PRO A 191 -31.51 -9.68 -20.22
N ALA A 192 -31.73 -11.00 -20.28
CA ALA A 192 -31.97 -11.82 -19.09
C ALA A 192 -30.74 -11.97 -18.19
N LYS A 193 -29.57 -11.61 -18.72
CA LYS A 193 -28.25 -11.62 -18.04
C LYS A 193 -27.78 -10.25 -17.60
N LEU A 194 -28.69 -9.27 -17.47
CA LEU A 194 -28.47 -7.93 -16.98
C LEU A 194 -29.24 -7.72 -15.68
N HIS A 195 -28.51 -7.29 -14.62
CA HIS A 195 -29.08 -6.89 -13.34
C HIS A 195 -28.96 -5.38 -13.13
N VAL A 196 -30.07 -4.74 -12.77
CA VAL A 196 -30.10 -3.33 -12.36
C VAL A 196 -30.03 -3.27 -10.84
N LEU A 197 -28.96 -2.70 -10.29
CA LEU A 197 -28.65 -2.73 -8.86
C LEU A 197 -29.75 -2.10 -7.98
N ASN A 198 -30.29 -0.93 -8.39
CA ASN A 198 -31.33 -0.17 -7.68
C ASN A 198 -31.00 0.06 -6.19
N HIS A 199 -29.73 0.30 -5.85
CA HIS A 199 -29.32 0.53 -4.46
C HIS A 199 -29.96 1.81 -3.89
N SER A 200 -30.50 1.70 -2.68
CA SER A 200 -31.01 2.82 -1.89
C SER A 200 -30.69 2.55 -0.41
N GLY A 201 -29.58 3.08 0.05
CA GLY A 201 -29.11 2.97 1.43
C GLY A 201 -29.16 4.28 2.19
N ASP A 202 -28.45 4.33 3.31
CA ASP A 202 -28.40 5.49 4.19
C ASP A 202 -27.61 6.66 3.56
N ASP A 203 -26.46 6.34 2.93
CA ASP A 203 -25.52 7.35 2.42
C ASP A 203 -25.53 7.41 0.88
N LEU A 204 -26.00 6.37 0.19
CA LEU A 204 -25.86 6.25 -1.25
C LEU A 204 -27.15 5.83 -1.94
N LYS A 205 -27.38 6.42 -3.13
CA LYS A 205 -28.45 5.99 -4.06
C LYS A 205 -27.86 5.81 -5.44
N VAL A 206 -27.87 4.58 -5.94
CA VAL A 206 -27.26 4.23 -7.23
C VAL A 206 -28.14 3.24 -7.97
N ARG A 207 -28.72 3.67 -9.10
CA ARG A 207 -29.59 2.79 -9.88
C ARG A 207 -28.80 1.68 -10.59
N GLY A 208 -27.65 1.98 -11.19
CA GLY A 208 -27.03 1.06 -12.15
C GLY A 208 -27.87 0.89 -13.41
N PRO A 209 -27.62 -0.14 -14.25
CA PRO A 209 -26.50 -1.05 -14.17
C PRO A 209 -25.19 -0.37 -14.50
N LEU A 210 -24.05 -1.01 -14.26
CA LEU A 210 -22.77 -0.56 -14.77
C LEU A 210 -22.75 -0.72 -16.30
N ASN A 211 -22.14 0.25 -16.99
CA ASN A 211 -22.10 0.26 -18.47
C ASN A 211 -20.80 -0.36 -19.05
N ILE A 212 -20.26 -1.37 -18.36
CA ILE A 212 -19.11 -2.16 -18.80
C ILE A 212 -19.34 -3.63 -18.41
N ALA A 213 -18.82 -4.58 -19.17
CA ALA A 213 -18.88 -5.99 -18.86
C ALA A 213 -18.24 -6.30 -17.50
N ARG A 214 -18.63 -7.41 -16.88
CA ARG A 214 -18.04 -7.89 -15.64
C ARG A 214 -16.52 -7.95 -15.77
N PRO A 215 -15.77 -7.45 -14.77
CA PRO A 215 -14.30 -7.50 -14.82
C PRO A 215 -13.76 -8.93 -15.00
N PRO A 216 -12.61 -9.11 -15.69
CA PRO A 216 -12.00 -10.44 -15.88
C PRO A 216 -11.78 -11.21 -14.58
N GLN A 217 -11.38 -10.53 -13.50
CA GLN A 217 -11.22 -11.13 -12.17
C GLN A 217 -12.56 -11.39 -11.43
N GLY A 218 -13.71 -11.08 -12.03
CA GLY A 218 -14.98 -10.96 -11.33
C GLY A 218 -15.06 -9.61 -10.60
N TRP A 219 -14.19 -9.42 -9.64
CA TRP A 219 -13.93 -8.12 -8.99
C TRP A 219 -12.43 -7.85 -8.97
N PRO A 220 -11.97 -6.62 -9.22
CA PRO A 220 -10.61 -6.19 -8.88
C PRO A 220 -10.26 -6.55 -7.44
N VAL A 221 -8.99 -6.91 -7.18
CA VAL A 221 -8.56 -7.30 -5.83
C VAL A 221 -8.77 -6.15 -4.85
N ILE A 222 -9.32 -6.44 -3.69
CA ILE A 222 -9.63 -5.43 -2.66
C ILE A 222 -8.45 -5.28 -1.70
N VAL A 223 -7.87 -4.09 -1.66
CA VAL A 223 -6.77 -3.73 -0.76
C VAL A 223 -7.28 -2.73 0.27
N GLN A 224 -6.77 -2.77 1.49
CA GLN A 224 -7.10 -1.80 2.53
C GLN A 224 -5.90 -1.53 3.46
N ALA A 225 -5.87 -0.32 4.05
CA ALA A 225 -4.79 0.15 4.92
C ALA A 225 -5.25 0.56 6.33
N GLY A 226 -6.52 0.36 6.69
CA GLY A 226 -7.09 0.83 7.95
C GLY A 226 -6.64 -0.01 9.15
N GLN A 227 -5.94 0.61 10.11
CA GLN A 227 -5.48 -0.06 11.33
C GLN A 227 -6.31 0.29 12.58
N SER A 228 -7.23 1.26 12.50
CA SER A 228 -8.19 1.57 13.55
C SER A 228 -9.17 0.41 13.77
N GLU A 229 -9.86 0.38 14.91
CA GLU A 229 -10.86 -0.68 15.19
C GLU A 229 -11.90 -0.83 14.06
N PRO A 230 -12.57 0.25 13.57
CA PRO A 230 -13.46 0.14 12.42
C PRO A 230 -12.74 -0.28 11.14
N GLY A 231 -11.48 0.14 10.96
CA GLY A 231 -10.69 -0.20 9.78
C GLY A 231 -10.35 -1.69 9.72
N ARG A 232 -9.93 -2.29 10.82
CA ARG A 232 -9.65 -3.73 10.92
C ARG A 232 -10.92 -4.57 10.73
N GLN A 233 -12.06 -4.08 11.23
CA GLN A 233 -13.34 -4.75 11.04
C GLN A 233 -13.74 -4.73 9.55
N LEU A 234 -13.71 -3.56 8.91
CA LEU A 234 -14.00 -3.43 7.49
C LEU A 234 -13.05 -4.28 6.64
N ALA A 235 -11.75 -4.30 6.98
CA ALA A 235 -10.76 -5.13 6.28
C ALA A 235 -11.08 -6.62 6.39
N ALA A 236 -11.40 -7.10 7.58
CA ALA A 236 -11.74 -8.49 7.80
C ALA A 236 -12.97 -8.95 7.01
N GLU A 237 -13.93 -8.06 6.80
CA GLU A 237 -15.15 -8.34 6.05
C GLU A 237 -14.98 -8.25 4.54
N THR A 238 -14.11 -7.36 4.05
CA THR A 238 -14.09 -6.96 2.63
C THR A 238 -12.74 -7.12 1.95
N ALA A 239 -11.62 -6.91 2.66
CA ALA A 239 -10.30 -6.87 2.04
C ALA A 239 -9.76 -8.28 1.72
N GLU A 240 -8.91 -8.33 0.71
CA GLU A 240 -8.15 -9.50 0.29
C GLU A 240 -6.64 -9.29 0.49
N VAL A 241 -6.21 -8.02 0.55
CA VAL A 241 -4.86 -7.62 0.94
C VAL A 241 -4.95 -6.48 1.94
N VAL A 242 -4.18 -6.57 3.02
CA VAL A 242 -4.06 -5.50 4.02
C VAL A 242 -2.64 -4.97 4.02
N PHE A 243 -2.51 -3.68 3.70
CA PHE A 243 -1.31 -2.90 3.93
C PHE A 243 -1.30 -2.40 5.38
N CYS A 244 -0.19 -2.55 6.09
CA CYS A 244 -0.08 -2.11 7.48
C CYS A 244 1.34 -1.61 7.82
N ASN A 245 1.47 -0.93 8.95
CA ASN A 245 2.73 -0.35 9.42
C ASN A 245 3.02 -0.75 10.87
N PRO A 246 3.29 -2.04 11.17
CA PRO A 246 3.75 -2.45 12.48
C PRO A 246 5.14 -1.88 12.76
N LYS A 247 5.47 -1.68 14.04
CA LYS A 247 6.78 -1.16 14.45
C LYS A 247 7.84 -2.26 14.56
N ASP A 248 7.41 -3.45 14.93
CA ASP A 248 8.25 -4.62 15.20
C ASP A 248 7.47 -5.92 14.92
N ILE A 249 8.16 -7.04 15.03
CA ILE A 249 7.59 -8.37 14.74
C ILE A 249 6.50 -8.75 15.75
N GLU A 250 6.63 -8.38 17.03
CA GLU A 250 5.63 -8.73 18.05
C GLU A 250 4.32 -7.97 17.83
N GLY A 251 4.40 -6.67 17.50
CA GLY A 251 3.25 -5.88 17.10
C GLY A 251 2.61 -6.42 15.81
N ALA A 252 3.42 -6.89 14.87
CA ALA A 252 2.95 -7.51 13.64
C ALA A 252 2.21 -8.83 13.90
N LYS A 253 2.73 -9.71 14.74
CA LYS A 253 2.10 -10.98 15.16
C LYS A 253 0.74 -10.72 15.82
N ALA A 254 0.68 -9.75 16.73
CA ALA A 254 -0.58 -9.37 17.38
C ALA A 254 -1.62 -8.86 16.39
N LEU A 255 -1.21 -7.99 15.44
CA LEU A 255 -2.07 -7.48 14.39
C LEU A 255 -2.52 -8.59 13.42
N TYR A 256 -1.61 -9.48 13.05
CA TYR A 256 -1.88 -10.62 12.18
C TYR A 256 -2.94 -11.54 12.82
N ALA A 257 -2.75 -11.91 14.08
CA ALA A 257 -3.69 -12.75 14.80
C ALA A 257 -5.08 -12.09 14.95
N ASP A 258 -5.13 -10.79 15.27
CA ASP A 258 -6.40 -10.05 15.38
C ASP A 258 -7.15 -10.02 14.04
N ILE A 259 -6.49 -9.60 12.95
CA ILE A 259 -7.14 -9.52 11.63
C ILE A 259 -7.59 -10.90 11.16
N LYS A 260 -6.73 -11.92 11.23
CA LYS A 260 -7.09 -13.29 10.81
C LYS A 260 -8.24 -13.86 11.64
N GLY A 261 -8.27 -13.59 12.96
CA GLY A 261 -9.39 -13.98 13.83
C GLY A 261 -10.71 -13.29 13.48
N ARG A 262 -10.67 -12.02 13.05
CA ARG A 262 -11.85 -11.30 12.55
C ARG A 262 -12.34 -11.84 11.20
N VAL A 263 -11.43 -12.22 10.30
CA VAL A 263 -11.74 -12.87 9.03
C VAL A 263 -12.56 -14.14 9.26
N GLU A 264 -12.12 -15.00 10.20
CA GLU A 264 -12.84 -16.22 10.56
C GLU A 264 -14.23 -15.93 11.17
N LYS A 265 -14.32 -14.93 12.05
CA LYS A 265 -15.60 -14.48 12.63
C LYS A 265 -16.57 -13.92 11.56
N ALA A 266 -16.02 -13.32 10.50
CA ALA A 266 -16.80 -12.88 9.34
C ALA A 266 -17.21 -14.01 8.38
N GLY A 267 -16.91 -15.27 8.74
CA GLY A 267 -17.25 -16.46 7.92
C GLY A 267 -16.35 -16.69 6.72
N ARG A 268 -15.18 -16.02 6.67
CA ARG A 268 -14.18 -16.15 5.61
C ARG A 268 -13.04 -17.07 6.04
N LYS A 269 -12.30 -17.63 5.08
CA LYS A 269 -11.08 -18.40 5.35
C LYS A 269 -9.90 -17.47 5.60
N ARG A 270 -8.97 -17.87 6.48
CA ARG A 270 -7.76 -17.09 6.83
C ARG A 270 -6.91 -16.71 5.60
N ASP A 271 -6.81 -17.60 4.63
CA ASP A 271 -6.02 -17.46 3.41
C ASP A 271 -6.65 -16.50 2.37
N GLN A 272 -7.92 -16.15 2.53
CA GLN A 272 -8.60 -15.16 1.68
C GLN A 272 -8.21 -13.71 1.97
N LEU A 273 -7.33 -13.47 2.94
CA LEU A 273 -6.79 -12.16 3.22
C LEU A 273 -5.28 -12.28 3.48
N LYS A 274 -4.47 -11.53 2.74
CA LYS A 274 -3.02 -11.43 2.91
C LYS A 274 -2.66 -10.16 3.68
N ILE A 275 -1.74 -10.25 4.62
CA ILE A 275 -1.27 -9.13 5.44
C ILE A 275 0.16 -8.81 5.03
N LEU A 276 0.35 -7.60 4.47
CA LEU A 276 1.61 -7.15 3.87
C LEU A 276 2.11 -5.87 4.58
N PRO A 277 2.91 -5.99 5.64
CA PRO A 277 3.57 -4.85 6.25
C PRO A 277 4.40 -4.05 5.25
N ALA A 278 4.36 -2.71 5.37
CA ALA A 278 5.28 -1.86 4.64
C ALA A 278 6.67 -1.95 5.26
N ALA A 279 7.69 -2.24 4.46
CA ALA A 279 9.07 -2.29 4.89
C ALA A 279 9.98 -1.57 3.91
N MET A 280 10.80 -0.65 4.40
CA MET A 280 11.89 -0.08 3.61
C MET A 280 13.03 -1.08 3.52
N ILE A 281 13.46 -1.38 2.29
CA ILE A 281 14.50 -2.39 2.03
C ILE A 281 15.78 -1.67 1.61
N ILE A 282 16.83 -1.76 2.43
CA ILE A 282 18.14 -1.18 2.13
C ILE A 282 19.16 -2.31 2.01
N VAL A 283 19.48 -2.67 0.78
CA VAL A 283 20.45 -3.73 0.47
C VAL A 283 21.85 -3.16 0.48
N GLY A 284 22.75 -3.80 1.24
CA GLY A 284 24.18 -3.54 1.27
C GLY A 284 24.99 -4.78 0.90
N GLU A 285 26.31 -4.61 0.76
CA GLU A 285 27.24 -5.74 0.70
C GLU A 285 27.39 -6.41 2.08
N SER A 286 27.14 -5.64 3.15
CA SER A 286 27.09 -6.08 4.54
C SER A 286 26.06 -5.25 5.31
N LYS A 287 25.84 -5.57 6.58
CA LYS A 287 24.96 -4.81 7.47
C LYS A 287 25.52 -3.40 7.71
N GLU A 288 26.82 -3.26 7.82
CA GLU A 288 27.50 -1.98 8.02
C GLU A 288 27.34 -1.08 6.77
N ASP A 289 27.49 -1.62 5.56
CA ASP A 289 27.27 -0.89 4.30
C ASP A 289 25.81 -0.41 4.19
N ALA A 290 24.85 -1.26 4.54
CA ALA A 290 23.45 -0.88 4.54
C ALA A 290 23.15 0.21 5.58
N GLN A 291 23.78 0.17 6.75
CA GLN A 291 23.66 1.21 7.78
C GLN A 291 24.28 2.53 7.31
N GLU A 292 25.43 2.50 6.65
CA GLU A 292 26.06 3.69 6.08
C GLU A 292 25.16 4.33 5.02
N LYS A 293 24.57 3.53 4.10
CA LYS A 293 23.57 4.00 3.13
C LYS A 293 22.39 4.66 3.82
N ARG A 294 21.89 4.06 4.91
CA ARG A 294 20.81 4.62 5.70
C ARG A 294 21.18 5.95 6.33
N LEU A 295 22.32 6.05 6.99
CA LEU A 295 22.81 7.29 7.60
C LEU A 295 23.01 8.39 6.56
N ARG A 296 23.56 8.05 5.39
CA ARG A 296 23.70 8.98 4.27
C ARG A 296 22.36 9.49 3.78
N LEU A 297 21.37 8.60 3.64
CA LEU A 297 20.02 8.96 3.22
C LEU A 297 19.36 9.89 4.26
N ASP A 298 19.42 9.53 5.54
CA ASP A 298 18.87 10.33 6.65
C ASP A 298 19.52 11.73 6.70
N SER A 299 20.84 11.84 6.45
CA SER A 299 21.56 13.12 6.45
C SER A 299 21.10 14.12 5.38
N LEU A 300 20.37 13.64 4.36
CA LEU A 300 19.76 14.47 3.32
C LEU A 300 18.46 15.15 3.76
N VAL A 301 17.89 14.76 4.91
CA VAL A 301 16.71 15.41 5.47
C VAL A 301 17.10 16.76 6.07
N HIS A 302 16.32 17.79 5.75
CA HIS A 302 16.60 19.12 6.29
C HIS A 302 16.31 19.18 7.79
N TYR A 303 17.30 19.58 8.58
CA TYR A 303 17.22 19.53 10.04
C TYR A 303 16.06 20.32 10.63
N ASP A 304 15.81 21.57 10.18
CA ASP A 304 14.72 22.39 10.72
C ASP A 304 13.31 21.75 10.50
N SER A 305 13.15 20.95 9.45
CA SER A 305 11.92 20.20 9.24
C SER A 305 11.88 18.90 10.06
N ALA A 306 13.04 18.31 10.26
CA ALA A 306 13.19 17.04 10.96
C ALA A 306 13.00 17.18 12.47
N ILE A 307 13.52 18.28 13.06
CA ILE A 307 13.43 18.52 14.51
C ILE A 307 11.97 18.69 14.98
N ALA A 308 11.11 19.25 14.14
CA ALA A 308 9.67 19.31 14.43
C ALA A 308 9.03 17.92 14.50
N SER A 309 9.44 17.00 13.62
CA SER A 309 8.97 15.59 13.67
C SER A 309 9.46 14.88 14.93
N LEU A 310 10.73 15.12 15.32
CA LEU A 310 11.28 14.56 16.56
C LEU A 310 10.56 15.11 17.78
N SER A 311 10.25 16.41 17.81
CA SER A 311 9.49 17.04 18.92
C SER A 311 8.13 16.39 19.11
N ILE A 312 7.43 16.05 18.02
CA ILE A 312 6.15 15.32 18.07
C ILE A 312 6.35 13.91 18.66
N VAL A 313 7.38 13.20 18.23
CA VAL A 313 7.70 11.83 18.69
C VAL A 313 8.05 11.82 20.18
N LEU A 314 8.88 12.76 20.61
CA LEU A 314 9.28 12.87 22.02
C LEU A 314 8.19 13.48 22.92
N GLY A 315 7.21 14.17 22.31
CA GLY A 315 6.15 14.91 23.03
C GLY A 315 6.70 16.08 23.83
N THR A 316 7.82 16.65 23.39
CA THR A 316 8.45 17.83 23.95
C THR A 316 9.17 18.60 22.85
N ASP A 317 9.34 19.93 23.03
CA ASP A 317 10.09 20.75 22.07
C ASP A 317 11.58 20.38 22.12
N ALA A 318 12.06 19.77 21.05
CA ALA A 318 13.45 19.37 20.91
C ALA A 318 14.33 20.45 20.22
N SER A 319 13.76 21.59 19.81
CA SER A 319 14.48 22.64 19.07
C SER A 319 15.64 23.26 19.86
N GLY A 320 15.56 23.22 21.19
CA GLY A 320 16.61 23.71 22.11
C GLY A 320 17.68 22.70 22.46
N PHE A 321 17.63 21.46 21.99
CA PHE A 321 18.64 20.44 22.27
C PHE A 321 19.89 20.68 21.41
N ASP A 322 21.07 20.26 21.94
CA ASP A 322 22.30 20.28 21.16
C ASP A 322 22.19 19.33 19.98
N PRO A 323 22.17 19.83 18.73
CA PRO A 323 21.97 18.98 17.56
C PRO A 323 23.09 17.95 17.37
N ASP A 324 24.27 18.24 17.79
CA ASP A 324 25.45 17.39 17.61
C ASP A 324 25.83 16.60 18.88
N GLY A 325 25.05 16.79 19.96
CA GLY A 325 25.09 16.02 21.20
C GLY A 325 24.16 14.81 21.20
N PRO A 326 24.26 13.95 22.23
CA PRO A 326 23.33 12.86 22.45
C PRO A 326 21.94 13.37 22.88
N LEU A 327 20.92 12.52 22.74
CA LEU A 327 19.60 12.82 23.29
C LEU A 327 19.71 12.98 24.82
N PRO A 328 19.12 14.06 25.43
CA PRO A 328 19.13 14.22 26.88
C PRO A 328 18.54 13.02 27.63
N GLU A 329 19.12 12.67 28.77
CA GLU A 329 18.64 11.54 29.59
C GLU A 329 17.31 11.88 30.29
N ASP A 330 17.18 13.11 30.77
CA ASP A 330 16.01 13.60 31.52
C ASP A 330 15.11 14.42 30.59
N LEU A 331 14.20 13.72 29.91
CA LEU A 331 13.17 14.39 29.11
C LEU A 331 11.91 14.66 29.96
N PRO A 332 11.23 15.82 29.80
CA PRO A 332 10.01 16.14 30.52
C PRO A 332 8.91 15.08 30.34
N GLU A 333 8.01 14.93 31.32
CA GLU A 333 6.84 14.07 31.14
C GLU A 333 6.00 14.52 29.93
N THR A 334 5.41 13.53 29.25
CA THR A 334 4.66 13.77 28.02
C THR A 334 3.29 13.12 28.05
N ASN A 335 2.31 13.79 27.43
CA ASN A 335 1.01 13.21 27.07
C ASN A 335 0.98 12.55 25.70
N ALA A 336 2.11 12.57 24.96
CA ALA A 336 2.26 11.86 23.68
C ALA A 336 2.39 10.33 23.92
N SER A 337 2.49 9.59 22.82
CA SER A 337 2.67 8.12 22.89
C SER A 337 3.97 7.75 23.61
N LYS A 338 3.86 7.27 24.86
CA LYS A 338 5.01 6.80 25.64
C LYS A 338 5.82 5.74 24.92
N THR A 339 5.16 4.77 24.31
CA THR A 339 5.82 3.69 23.54
C THR A 339 6.63 4.23 22.36
N THR A 340 6.09 5.22 21.61
CA THR A 340 6.82 5.81 20.47
C THR A 340 8.07 6.56 20.94
N ARG A 341 7.96 7.27 22.06
CA ARG A 341 9.07 7.96 22.69
C ARG A 341 10.15 6.98 23.16
N GLU A 342 9.77 5.93 23.91
CA GLU A 342 10.69 4.89 24.39
C GLU A 342 11.47 4.24 23.26
N ILE A 343 10.81 3.95 22.14
CA ILE A 343 11.48 3.42 20.93
C ILE A 343 12.49 4.43 20.39
N ALA A 344 12.15 5.73 20.33
CA ALA A 344 13.06 6.75 19.85
C ALA A 344 14.30 6.89 20.76
N GLU A 345 14.09 6.90 22.08
CA GLU A 345 15.15 6.93 23.08
C GLU A 345 16.06 5.70 22.98
N GLN A 346 15.47 4.51 22.85
CA GLN A 346 16.21 3.27 22.69
C GLN A 346 17.04 3.28 21.39
N THR A 347 16.43 3.72 20.28
CA THR A 347 17.12 3.83 18.99
C THR A 347 18.33 4.79 19.08
N ALA A 348 18.13 5.96 19.69
CA ALA A 348 19.21 6.93 19.88
C ALA A 348 20.38 6.33 20.66
N ARG A 349 20.09 5.62 21.76
CA ARG A 349 21.12 5.02 22.64
C ARG A 349 21.81 3.82 21.99
N SER A 350 21.04 2.90 21.40
CA SER A 350 21.59 1.66 20.82
C SER A 350 22.46 1.89 19.59
N GLU A 351 22.10 2.91 18.77
CA GLU A 351 22.85 3.28 17.57
C GLU A 351 23.82 4.43 17.78
N GLY A 352 23.87 5.04 18.96
CA GLY A 352 24.76 6.17 19.29
C GLY A 352 24.44 7.42 18.47
N LEU A 353 23.15 7.68 18.18
CA LEU A 353 22.74 8.80 17.32
C LEU A 353 22.79 10.14 18.07
N THR A 354 23.25 11.18 17.39
CA THR A 354 23.07 12.57 17.85
C THR A 354 21.60 12.99 17.70
N VAL A 355 21.20 14.08 18.38
CA VAL A 355 19.84 14.68 18.22
C VAL A 355 19.56 14.98 16.74
N ARG A 356 20.54 15.50 16.00
CA ARG A 356 20.42 15.75 14.55
C ARG A 356 20.11 14.48 13.78
N GLN A 357 20.86 13.41 14.00
CA GLN A 357 20.68 12.14 13.30
C GLN A 357 19.34 11.50 13.65
N LEU A 358 18.95 11.54 14.92
CA LEU A 358 17.64 11.03 15.36
C LEU A 358 16.50 11.84 14.73
N ALA A 359 16.60 13.17 14.73
CA ALA A 359 15.61 14.03 14.08
C ALA A 359 15.49 13.72 12.59
N GLN A 360 16.63 13.61 11.89
CA GLN A 360 16.65 13.28 10.47
C GLN A 360 16.08 11.90 10.17
N ARG A 361 16.30 10.91 11.05
CA ARG A 361 15.68 9.58 10.98
C ARG A 361 14.16 9.68 11.02
N TYR A 362 13.61 10.38 12.00
CA TYR A 362 12.17 10.53 12.16
C TYR A 362 11.52 11.48 11.13
N GLY A 363 12.25 12.47 10.67
CA GLY A 363 11.81 13.36 9.59
C GLY A 363 11.92 12.72 8.20
N GLY A 364 12.74 11.68 8.05
CA GLY A 364 12.90 10.90 6.84
C GLY A 364 11.87 9.78 6.72
N PHE A 365 12.16 8.67 7.38
CA PHE A 365 11.29 7.47 7.43
C PHE A 365 11.56 6.69 8.72
N SER A 366 10.54 6.58 9.57
CA SER A 366 10.60 5.89 10.88
C SER A 366 9.81 4.58 10.92
N GLY A 367 9.34 4.09 9.77
CA GLY A 367 8.66 2.79 9.67
C GLY A 367 9.62 1.60 9.72
N LEU A 368 9.06 0.39 9.60
CA LEU A 368 9.83 -0.85 9.51
C LEU A 368 10.86 -0.78 8.38
N ALA A 369 12.10 -1.17 8.68
CA ALA A 369 13.16 -1.23 7.68
C ALA A 369 14.00 -2.50 7.87
N PHE A 370 14.30 -3.18 6.76
CA PHE A 370 15.26 -4.28 6.71
C PHE A 370 16.56 -3.76 6.08
N LEU A 371 17.66 -3.94 6.79
CA LEU A 371 18.98 -3.45 6.39
C LEU A 371 20.02 -4.56 6.50
N GLY A 372 20.75 -4.82 5.43
CA GLY A 372 21.81 -5.81 5.46
C GLY A 372 22.18 -6.32 4.07
N SER A 373 22.95 -7.40 4.04
CA SER A 373 23.15 -8.17 2.84
C SER A 373 21.85 -8.84 2.38
N PRO A 374 21.75 -9.28 1.12
CA PRO A 374 20.57 -10.05 0.66
C PRO A 374 20.23 -11.23 1.57
N SER A 375 21.25 -11.91 2.12
CA SER A 375 21.05 -13.02 3.03
C SER A 375 20.45 -12.59 4.37
N ASP A 376 20.97 -11.51 4.98
CA ASP A 376 20.47 -11.00 6.27
C ASP A 376 18.99 -10.58 6.15
N ILE A 377 18.66 -9.87 5.07
CA ILE A 377 17.29 -9.43 4.82
C ILE A 377 16.36 -10.63 4.57
N ALA A 378 16.83 -11.62 3.81
CA ALA A 378 16.05 -12.83 3.56
C ALA A 378 15.78 -13.63 4.85
N ASP A 379 16.74 -13.71 5.77
CA ASP A 379 16.57 -14.34 7.10
C ASP A 379 15.47 -13.64 7.93
N GLU A 380 15.50 -12.30 7.95
CA GLU A 380 14.46 -11.51 8.64
C GLU A 380 13.08 -11.72 7.99
N MET A 381 12.97 -11.61 6.66
CA MET A 381 11.71 -11.78 5.94
C MET A 381 11.15 -13.20 6.13
N GLU A 382 12.01 -14.22 6.13
CA GLU A 382 11.61 -15.60 6.40
C GLU A 382 11.08 -15.75 7.84
N THR A 383 11.76 -15.16 8.83
CA THR A 383 11.31 -15.16 10.22
C THR A 383 9.91 -14.59 10.36
N TRP A 384 9.64 -13.41 9.74
CA TRP A 384 8.31 -12.79 9.76
C TRP A 384 7.24 -13.68 9.13
N LEU A 385 7.56 -14.37 8.03
CA LEU A 385 6.65 -15.30 7.36
C LEU A 385 6.35 -16.53 8.23
N ARG A 386 7.40 -17.15 8.81
CA ARG A 386 7.27 -18.39 9.57
C ARG A 386 6.58 -18.18 10.92
N GLU A 387 6.79 -17.02 11.55
CA GLU A 387 6.18 -16.67 12.82
C GLU A 387 4.77 -16.06 12.72
N GLU A 388 4.15 -16.11 11.53
CA GLU A 388 2.82 -15.52 11.28
C GLU A 388 2.75 -14.01 11.64
N ALA A 389 3.81 -13.26 11.36
CA ALA A 389 3.82 -11.81 11.46
C ALA A 389 3.39 -11.14 10.13
N SER A 390 3.52 -11.88 9.01
CA SER A 390 3.13 -11.40 7.67
C SER A 390 2.83 -12.56 6.71
N ASP A 391 2.17 -12.24 5.59
CA ASP A 391 2.08 -13.10 4.40
C ASP A 391 3.07 -12.64 3.31
N GLY A 392 3.85 -11.62 3.57
CA GLY A 392 4.80 -10.99 2.67
C GLY A 392 4.98 -9.52 3.01
N PHE A 393 5.41 -8.68 2.06
CA PHE A 393 5.72 -7.28 2.34
C PHE A 393 5.29 -6.34 1.22
N THR A 394 4.92 -5.13 1.61
CA THR A 394 4.85 -4.01 0.69
C THR A 394 6.20 -3.27 0.73
N CYS A 395 7.02 -3.50 -0.28
CA CYS A 395 8.38 -2.98 -0.35
C CYS A 395 8.38 -1.48 -0.61
N VAL A 396 9.12 -0.76 0.22
CA VAL A 396 9.43 0.67 0.06
C VAL A 396 10.90 0.76 -0.33
N PHE A 397 11.19 1.43 -1.44
CA PHE A 397 12.56 1.61 -1.90
C PHE A 397 13.15 2.89 -1.30
N PRO A 398 14.39 2.85 -0.78
CA PRO A 398 14.98 3.99 -0.08
C PRO A 398 15.22 5.18 -1.02
N PHE A 399 15.61 4.92 -2.25
CA PHE A 399 15.85 5.88 -3.32
C PHE A 399 15.75 5.18 -4.69
N LEU A 400 15.51 5.93 -5.75
CA LEU A 400 15.28 5.39 -7.10
C LEU A 400 16.25 6.01 -8.12
N PRO A 401 16.82 5.21 -9.06
CA PRO A 401 16.52 3.80 -9.35
C PRO A 401 17.29 2.79 -8.50
N GLN A 402 18.47 3.11 -7.98
CA GLN A 402 19.43 2.17 -7.41
C GLN A 402 18.84 1.28 -6.31
N GLY A 403 18.07 1.85 -5.35
CA GLY A 403 17.48 1.07 -4.26
C GLY A 403 16.49 0.01 -4.76
N LEU A 404 15.76 0.31 -5.85
CA LEU A 404 14.90 -0.67 -6.51
C LEU A 404 15.74 -1.74 -7.22
N GLU A 405 16.78 -1.34 -7.94
CA GLU A 405 17.68 -2.26 -8.65
C GLU A 405 18.40 -3.20 -7.68
N GLU A 406 18.88 -2.71 -6.55
CA GLU A 406 19.50 -3.54 -5.52
C GLU A 406 18.54 -4.61 -4.98
N VAL A 407 17.27 -4.25 -4.75
CA VAL A 407 16.25 -5.22 -4.34
C VAL A 407 15.99 -6.24 -5.44
N THR A 408 15.74 -5.78 -6.68
CA THR A 408 15.37 -6.69 -7.78
C THR A 408 16.52 -7.59 -8.24
N ASP A 409 17.75 -7.10 -8.21
CA ASP A 409 18.90 -7.78 -8.78
C ASP A 409 19.71 -8.60 -7.76
N LYS A 410 19.57 -8.28 -6.44
CA LYS A 410 20.32 -8.95 -5.38
C LYS A 410 19.41 -9.71 -4.40
N LEU A 411 18.38 -9.05 -3.83
CA LEU A 411 17.53 -9.67 -2.83
C LEU A 411 16.54 -10.67 -3.44
N ILE A 412 15.86 -10.32 -4.53
CA ILE A 412 14.89 -11.24 -5.15
C ILE A 412 15.53 -12.57 -5.58
N PRO A 413 16.69 -12.61 -6.23
CA PRO A 413 17.37 -13.88 -6.53
C PRO A 413 17.68 -14.72 -5.29
N GLU A 414 18.04 -14.10 -4.16
CA GLU A 414 18.29 -14.81 -2.92
C GLU A 414 17.00 -15.41 -2.33
N LEU A 415 15.88 -14.65 -2.31
CA LEU A 415 14.58 -15.17 -1.91
C LEU A 415 14.10 -16.33 -2.79
N GLN A 416 14.34 -16.23 -4.12
CA GLN A 416 14.01 -17.30 -5.08
C GLN A 416 14.90 -18.53 -4.92
N ARG A 417 16.18 -18.35 -4.59
CA ARG A 417 17.12 -19.44 -4.30
C ARG A 417 16.68 -20.24 -3.05
N ARG A 418 16.08 -19.57 -2.08
CA ARG A 418 15.54 -20.18 -0.84
C ARG A 418 14.12 -20.73 -1.00
N ASP A 419 13.52 -20.65 -2.18
CA ASP A 419 12.10 -20.95 -2.43
C ASP A 419 11.12 -20.15 -1.56
N LEU A 420 11.56 -18.99 -1.05
CA LEU A 420 10.74 -18.05 -0.28
C LEU A 420 9.88 -17.14 -1.16
N PHE A 421 10.24 -17.00 -2.43
CA PHE A 421 9.51 -16.18 -3.39
C PHE A 421 9.41 -16.89 -4.74
N ARG A 422 8.35 -16.57 -5.51
CA ARG A 422 8.09 -17.18 -6.81
C ARG A 422 9.23 -16.95 -7.81
N LYS A 423 9.49 -17.94 -8.64
CA LYS A 423 10.45 -17.87 -9.76
C LYS A 423 9.77 -17.40 -11.05
N ASP A 424 8.46 -17.62 -11.17
CA ASP A 424 7.65 -17.11 -12.28
C ASP A 424 6.20 -16.89 -11.82
N TYR A 425 5.45 -16.14 -12.62
CA TYR A 425 4.02 -15.95 -12.36
C TYR A 425 3.24 -17.22 -12.68
N GLU A 426 2.43 -17.66 -11.72
CA GLU A 426 1.47 -18.74 -11.91
C GLU A 426 0.07 -18.12 -12.11
N GLY A 427 -0.66 -18.56 -13.14
CA GLY A 427 -1.93 -17.95 -13.52
C GLY A 427 -1.77 -16.73 -14.43
N SER A 428 -2.83 -15.97 -14.61
CA SER A 428 -2.93 -14.84 -15.55
C SER A 428 -3.47 -13.56 -14.90
N THR A 429 -4.05 -13.64 -13.71
CA THR A 429 -4.68 -12.51 -13.02
C THR A 429 -4.00 -12.22 -11.68
N LEU A 430 -4.12 -10.99 -11.21
CA LEU A 430 -3.59 -10.61 -9.90
C LEU A 430 -4.20 -11.45 -8.76
N ARG A 431 -5.47 -11.81 -8.90
CA ARG A 431 -6.17 -12.66 -7.93
C ARG A 431 -5.51 -14.03 -7.81
N GLU A 432 -5.15 -14.64 -8.93
CA GLU A 432 -4.45 -15.93 -8.95
C GLU A 432 -3.06 -15.82 -8.33
N TYR A 433 -2.34 -14.70 -8.52
CA TYR A 433 -1.02 -14.49 -7.88
C TYR A 433 -1.10 -14.47 -6.34
N PHE A 434 -2.21 -13.99 -5.78
CA PHE A 434 -2.48 -14.03 -4.35
C PHE A 434 -3.13 -15.34 -3.88
N GLY A 435 -3.39 -16.29 -4.77
CA GLY A 435 -4.08 -17.54 -4.44
C GLY A 435 -5.54 -17.32 -4.04
N LEU A 436 -6.17 -16.29 -4.57
CA LEU A 436 -7.55 -15.91 -4.27
C LEU A 436 -8.52 -16.50 -5.29
N GLU A 437 -9.65 -17.00 -4.81
CA GLU A 437 -10.73 -17.49 -5.67
C GLU A 437 -11.38 -16.31 -6.43
N ARG A 438 -11.81 -16.54 -7.68
CA ARG A 438 -12.61 -15.59 -8.43
C ARG A 438 -14.00 -15.46 -7.78
N PRO A 439 -14.47 -14.25 -7.40
CA PRO A 439 -15.77 -14.08 -6.78
C PRO A 439 -16.90 -14.56 -7.69
N LYS A 440 -17.88 -15.25 -7.10
CA LYS A 440 -19.11 -15.58 -7.83
C LYS A 440 -19.93 -14.33 -8.08
N ASN A 441 -20.66 -14.31 -9.19
CA ASN A 441 -21.61 -13.23 -9.42
C ASN A 441 -22.73 -13.30 -8.38
N GLN A 442 -23.09 -12.14 -7.79
CA GLN A 442 -24.08 -12.07 -6.71
C GLN A 442 -25.51 -12.32 -7.21
N PHE A 443 -25.79 -12.03 -8.48
CA PHE A 443 -27.14 -12.03 -9.04
C PHE A 443 -27.40 -13.20 -10.00
N PHE A 444 -26.35 -13.77 -10.56
CA PHE A 444 -26.45 -14.88 -11.50
C PHE A 444 -25.75 -16.13 -10.96
N LYS A 445 -26.49 -17.26 -10.92
CA LYS A 445 -25.88 -18.55 -10.59
C LYS A 445 -25.05 -19.01 -11.79
N GLN A 446 -23.81 -19.35 -11.53
CA GLN A 446 -22.96 -20.05 -12.49
C GLN A 446 -23.31 -21.53 -12.53
#